data_0653ec81d39a5a38004a91f3b39f6f28
#
_entry.id   0653ec81d39a5a38004a91f3b39f6f28
#
_cell.length_a   1.000
_cell.length_b   1.000
_cell.length_c   1.000
_cell.angle_alpha   90.00
_cell.angle_beta   90.00
_cell.angle_gamma   90.00
#
_symmetry.space_group_name_H-M   'P 1'
#
loop_
_entity.id
_entity.type
_entity.pdbx_description
1 polymer ?
#
loop_
_entity_poly.entity_id
_entity_poly.type
_entity_poly.pdbx_seq_one_letter_code
_entity_poly.pdbx_strand_id
1 'polypeptide(L)'
;MKKIKKNPDISVIICSYNHGKWIERCLRSLLHQEFIKQEEYEIILVDDKSTDYTKKVLKNFKNINLRFFENKKNLGLPNSINKAIKMSIGRYVVRVDSDDYVARNFLYLSRLFLNLNREYQAVAVDYSKVDNNEVFISKNNCMKEQIACGITFRKECLFDIGLYDPKFKMREGHELRKRFEKKHLIGHLNLPLYKYRFHENNRTKNLKKIKYYEKKLNKK
;
A
#
# COMPACT_ATOMS: atom_id res chain seq x y z
N MET A 1 29.91 21.97 -6.11
CA MET A 1 29.57 20.75 -5.32
C MET A 1 28.47 19.99 -6.03
N LYS A 2 28.71 18.78 -6.52
CA LYS A 2 27.65 17.92 -7.07
C LYS A 2 26.66 17.60 -5.94
N LYS A 3 25.39 18.02 -6.08
CA LYS A 3 24.31 17.58 -5.16
C LYS A 3 24.29 16.05 -5.16
N ILE A 4 24.67 15.43 -4.05
CA ILE A 4 24.46 13.99 -3.84
C ILE A 4 22.95 13.78 -3.97
N LYS A 5 22.53 13.04 -4.98
CA LYS A 5 21.13 12.69 -5.20
C LYS A 5 20.72 11.80 -4.02
N LYS A 6 20.05 12.39 -3.05
CA LYS A 6 19.57 11.66 -1.85
C LYS A 6 18.54 10.64 -2.34
N ASN A 7 18.73 9.37 -2.01
CA ASN A 7 17.72 8.36 -2.28
C ASN A 7 16.45 8.68 -1.49
N PRO A 8 15.25 8.41 -2.01
CA PRO A 8 14.03 8.58 -1.26
C PRO A 8 14.04 7.71 0.01
N ASP A 9 13.47 8.22 1.09
CA ASP A 9 13.29 7.45 2.33
C ASP A 9 12.16 6.44 2.22
N ILE A 10 11.10 6.78 1.48
CA ILE A 10 9.87 5.97 1.37
C ILE A 10 9.62 5.58 -0.08
N SER A 11 9.29 4.32 -0.30
CA SER A 11 8.71 3.82 -1.56
C SER A 11 7.24 3.48 -1.32
N VAL A 12 6.35 4.21 -1.99
CA VAL A 12 4.92 3.91 -2.02
C VAL A 12 4.65 2.93 -3.14
N ILE A 13 4.06 1.78 -2.82
CA ILE A 13 3.74 0.72 -3.77
C ILE A 13 2.25 0.77 -4.08
N ILE A 14 1.92 0.93 -5.36
CA ILE A 14 0.55 0.89 -5.89
C ILE A 14 0.48 -0.21 -6.93
N CYS A 15 -0.48 -1.12 -6.80
CA CYS A 15 -0.81 -2.09 -7.84
C CYS A 15 -2.24 -1.85 -8.30
N SER A 16 -2.44 -1.73 -9.61
CA SER A 16 -3.74 -1.43 -10.20
C SER A 16 -4.15 -2.51 -11.20
N TYR A 17 -5.42 -2.87 -11.18
CA TYR A 17 -6.07 -3.68 -12.21
C TYR A 17 -7.52 -3.25 -12.36
N ASN A 18 -7.84 -2.57 -13.47
CA ASN A 18 -9.19 -2.05 -13.77
C ASN A 18 -9.73 -1.09 -12.69
N HIS A 19 -8.90 -0.15 -12.26
CA HIS A 19 -9.24 0.88 -11.27
C HIS A 19 -9.24 2.31 -11.85
N GLY A 20 -9.52 2.47 -13.14
CA GLY A 20 -9.56 3.77 -13.82
C GLY A 20 -10.43 4.81 -13.12
N LYS A 21 -11.51 4.35 -12.46
CA LYS A 21 -12.44 5.21 -11.72
C LYS A 21 -11.80 5.88 -10.49
N TRP A 22 -10.84 5.23 -9.83
CA TRP A 22 -10.35 5.66 -8.51
C TRP A 22 -8.87 6.04 -8.50
N ILE A 23 -8.07 5.52 -9.44
CA ILE A 23 -6.60 5.67 -9.45
C ILE A 23 -6.14 7.13 -9.44
N GLU A 24 -6.89 8.03 -10.06
CA GLU A 24 -6.59 9.47 -10.05
C GLU A 24 -6.61 10.02 -8.63
N ARG A 25 -7.65 9.71 -7.85
CA ARG A 25 -7.79 10.16 -6.47
C ARG A 25 -6.70 9.60 -5.56
N CYS A 26 -6.35 8.33 -5.76
CA CYS A 26 -5.23 7.69 -5.09
C CYS A 26 -3.93 8.46 -5.34
N LEU A 27 -3.56 8.66 -6.60
CA LEU A 27 -2.33 9.37 -6.98
C LEU A 27 -2.31 10.81 -6.48
N ARG A 28 -3.40 11.57 -6.64
CA ARG A 28 -3.48 12.94 -6.13
C ARG A 28 -3.23 13.02 -4.62
N SER A 29 -3.74 12.07 -3.83
CA SER A 29 -3.51 12.06 -2.39
C SER A 29 -2.04 11.85 -2.00
N LEU A 30 -1.31 11.09 -2.81
CA LEU A 30 0.12 10.83 -2.61
C LEU A 30 1.03 11.94 -3.15
N LEU A 31 0.57 12.67 -4.15
CA LEU A 31 1.31 13.79 -4.73
C LEU A 31 1.19 15.09 -3.94
N HIS A 32 0.16 15.20 -3.11
CA HIS A 32 -0.08 16.33 -2.23
C HIS A 32 0.21 15.99 -0.75
N GLN A 33 1.29 15.23 -0.52
CA GLN A 33 1.75 14.98 0.84
C GLN A 33 2.42 16.22 1.42
N GLU A 34 2.12 16.52 2.69
CA GLU A 34 2.65 17.65 3.45
C GLU A 34 3.78 17.19 4.41
N PHE A 35 4.64 18.12 4.81
CA PHE A 35 5.76 17.90 5.73
C PHE A 35 6.82 16.90 5.24
N ILE A 36 6.75 16.50 3.98
CA ILE A 36 7.73 15.64 3.31
C ILE A 36 7.96 16.18 1.89
N LYS A 37 9.22 16.30 1.48
CA LYS A 37 9.57 16.79 0.15
C LYS A 37 9.39 15.69 -0.90
N GLN A 38 9.11 16.07 -2.14
CA GLN A 38 8.90 15.11 -3.23
C GLN A 38 10.12 14.20 -3.48
N GLU A 39 11.33 14.70 -3.28
CA GLU A 39 12.56 13.92 -3.40
C GLU A 39 12.79 12.93 -2.25
N GLU A 40 12.02 13.01 -1.16
CA GLU A 40 12.14 12.12 -0.02
C GLU A 40 11.26 10.86 -0.12
N TYR A 41 10.42 10.77 -1.16
CA TYR A 41 9.65 9.56 -1.46
C TYR A 41 9.54 9.31 -2.96
N GLU A 42 9.31 8.07 -3.34
CA GLU A 42 8.95 7.66 -4.69
C GLU A 42 7.60 6.94 -4.69
N ILE A 43 6.92 6.97 -5.82
CA ILE A 43 5.70 6.19 -6.06
C ILE A 43 6.01 5.18 -7.16
N ILE A 44 5.83 3.89 -6.87
CA ILE A 44 5.99 2.80 -7.83
C ILE A 44 4.60 2.23 -8.11
N LEU A 45 4.11 2.49 -9.31
CA LEU A 45 2.81 1.98 -9.76
C LEU A 45 3.02 0.85 -10.76
N VAL A 46 2.45 -0.32 -10.46
CA VAL A 46 2.41 -1.47 -11.35
C VAL A 46 0.98 -1.67 -11.84
N ASP A 47 0.75 -1.46 -13.13
CA ASP A 47 -0.49 -1.84 -13.79
C ASP A 47 -0.44 -3.34 -14.16
N ASP A 48 -1.34 -4.12 -13.57
CA ASP A 48 -1.40 -5.57 -13.76
C ASP A 48 -2.20 -5.97 -15.00
N LYS A 49 -1.94 -5.25 -16.12
CA LYS A 49 -2.60 -5.46 -17.42
C LYS A 49 -4.07 -5.05 -17.41
N SER A 50 -4.37 -3.82 -16.97
CA SER A 50 -5.72 -3.25 -17.04
C SER A 50 -6.26 -3.19 -18.47
N THR A 51 -7.54 -3.48 -18.61
CA THR A 51 -8.31 -3.46 -19.87
C THR A 51 -9.30 -2.30 -19.95
N ASP A 52 -9.53 -1.62 -18.81
CA ASP A 52 -10.36 -0.41 -18.71
C ASP A 52 -9.56 0.87 -19.06
N TYR A 53 -10.11 2.03 -18.76
CA TYR A 53 -9.46 3.31 -19.00
C TYR A 53 -8.37 3.72 -18.00
N THR A 54 -7.94 2.83 -17.09
CA THR A 54 -6.85 3.07 -16.12
C THR A 54 -5.62 3.70 -16.78
N LYS A 55 -5.15 3.13 -17.89
CA LYS A 55 -3.98 3.65 -18.61
C LYS A 55 -4.19 5.06 -19.17
N LYS A 56 -5.41 5.39 -19.60
CA LYS A 56 -5.75 6.73 -20.09
C LYS A 56 -5.60 7.76 -18.97
N VAL A 57 -6.09 7.43 -17.77
CA VAL A 57 -5.93 8.28 -16.58
C VAL A 57 -4.45 8.46 -16.22
N LEU A 58 -3.67 7.38 -16.21
CA LEU A 58 -2.25 7.42 -15.84
C LEU A 58 -1.39 8.30 -16.76
N LYS A 59 -1.76 8.46 -18.03
CA LYS A 59 -1.07 9.35 -18.98
C LYS A 59 -1.04 10.82 -18.52
N ASN A 60 -2.00 11.24 -17.70
CA ASN A 60 -2.08 12.61 -17.18
C ASN A 60 -1.08 12.88 -16.04
N PHE A 61 -0.44 11.83 -15.49
CA PHE A 61 0.52 11.93 -14.40
C PHE A 61 1.99 11.84 -14.87
N LYS A 62 2.28 12.36 -16.06
CA LYS A 62 3.67 12.52 -16.54
C LYS A 62 4.37 13.61 -15.72
N ASN A 63 5.67 13.39 -15.45
CA ASN A 63 6.57 14.35 -14.78
C ASN A 63 6.50 14.45 -13.26
N ILE A 64 6.02 13.40 -12.59
CA ILE A 64 5.98 13.32 -11.13
C ILE A 64 6.92 12.18 -10.69
N ASN A 65 7.32 12.15 -9.43
CA ASN A 65 8.10 11.05 -8.83
C ASN A 65 7.38 9.69 -8.91
N LEU A 66 6.72 9.46 -10.05
CA LEU A 66 5.94 8.28 -10.37
C LEU A 66 6.72 7.40 -11.35
N ARG A 67 7.14 6.25 -10.89
CA ARG A 67 7.70 5.19 -11.72
C ARG A 67 6.57 4.23 -12.11
N PHE A 68 6.15 4.29 -13.37
CA PHE A 68 5.08 3.46 -13.91
C PHE A 68 5.62 2.23 -14.63
N PHE A 69 5.04 1.08 -14.32
CA PHE A 69 5.34 -0.21 -14.96
C PHE A 69 4.07 -0.93 -15.33
N GLU A 70 4.02 -1.50 -16.51
CA GLU A 70 2.95 -2.38 -16.95
C GLU A 70 3.43 -3.83 -16.96
N ASN A 71 2.59 -4.76 -16.51
CA ASN A 71 2.83 -6.19 -16.68
C ASN A 71 2.38 -6.64 -18.08
N LYS A 72 3.15 -7.56 -18.68
CA LYS A 72 2.80 -8.12 -20.00
C LYS A 72 1.49 -8.93 -19.97
N LYS A 73 1.17 -9.52 -18.82
CA LYS A 73 -0.08 -10.25 -18.54
C LYS A 73 -0.50 -10.00 -17.09
N ASN A 74 -1.74 -10.31 -16.73
CA ASN A 74 -2.19 -10.25 -15.33
C ASN A 74 -1.44 -11.33 -14.52
N LEU A 75 -0.63 -10.87 -13.57
CA LEU A 75 0.18 -11.72 -12.68
C LEU A 75 -0.49 -11.96 -11.33
N GLY A 76 -1.53 -11.18 -11.02
CA GLY A 76 -2.19 -11.12 -9.72
C GLY A 76 -1.47 -10.21 -8.72
N LEU A 77 -2.25 -9.70 -7.77
CA LEU A 77 -1.82 -8.66 -6.82
C LEU A 77 -0.52 -8.99 -6.07
N PRO A 78 -0.31 -10.20 -5.47
CA PRO A 78 0.92 -10.49 -4.73
C PRO A 78 2.18 -10.41 -5.59
N ASN A 79 2.11 -10.91 -6.83
CA ASN A 79 3.26 -10.85 -7.75
C ASN A 79 3.59 -9.42 -8.16
N SER A 80 2.56 -8.60 -8.42
CA SER A 80 2.72 -7.19 -8.80
C SER A 80 3.27 -6.37 -7.64
N ILE A 81 2.83 -6.62 -6.40
CA ILE A 81 3.40 -6.00 -5.19
C ILE A 81 4.87 -6.41 -5.03
N ASN A 82 5.18 -7.71 -5.12
CA ASN A 82 6.56 -8.19 -4.98
C ASN A 82 7.49 -7.59 -6.03
N LYS A 83 7.02 -7.44 -7.28
CA LYS A 83 7.76 -6.75 -8.34
C LYS A 83 8.07 -5.32 -7.93
N ALA A 84 7.07 -4.57 -7.46
CA ALA A 84 7.23 -3.19 -7.04
C ALA A 84 8.19 -3.06 -5.84
N ILE A 85 8.08 -3.93 -4.83
CA ILE A 85 8.99 -3.94 -3.65
C ILE A 85 10.43 -4.18 -4.10
N LYS A 86 10.68 -5.14 -5.00
CA LYS A 86 12.03 -5.42 -5.52
C LYS A 86 12.63 -4.25 -6.29
N MET A 87 11.80 -3.41 -6.90
CA MET A 87 12.21 -2.22 -7.65
C MET A 87 12.34 -0.97 -6.76
N SER A 88 11.86 -1.03 -5.52
CA SER A 88 11.89 0.09 -4.59
C SER A 88 13.31 0.40 -4.11
N ILE A 89 13.60 1.68 -3.91
CA ILE A 89 14.91 2.15 -3.42
C ILE A 89 14.84 2.79 -2.03
N GLY A 90 13.63 3.13 -1.56
CA GLY A 90 13.41 3.64 -0.22
C GLY A 90 13.71 2.60 0.85
N ARG A 91 14.16 3.07 2.02
CA ARG A 91 14.36 2.20 3.19
C ARG A 91 13.04 1.77 3.84
N TYR A 92 11.99 2.55 3.63
CA TYR A 92 10.63 2.21 4.05
C TYR A 92 9.78 1.88 2.83
N VAL A 93 8.87 0.93 2.97
CA VAL A 93 7.91 0.54 1.95
C VAL A 93 6.51 0.59 2.54
N VAL A 94 5.59 1.23 1.82
CA VAL A 94 4.17 1.25 2.16
C VAL A 94 3.31 0.91 0.96
N ARG A 95 2.33 0.02 1.15
CA ARG A 95 1.32 -0.29 0.15
C ARG A 95 0.12 0.63 0.31
N VAL A 96 -0.29 1.23 -0.81
CA VAL A 96 -1.58 1.93 -0.93
C VAL A 96 -2.36 1.29 -2.07
N ASP A 97 -3.59 0.87 -1.81
CA ASP A 97 -4.43 0.26 -2.83
C ASP A 97 -4.98 1.33 -3.78
N SER A 98 -5.06 1.01 -5.06
CA SER A 98 -5.35 1.99 -6.12
C SER A 98 -6.79 2.50 -6.15
N ASP A 99 -7.69 1.89 -5.39
CA ASP A 99 -9.07 2.32 -5.13
C ASP A 99 -9.22 3.15 -3.83
N ASP A 100 -8.15 3.26 -3.03
CA ASP A 100 -8.09 3.99 -1.77
C ASP A 100 -7.35 5.32 -1.91
N TYR A 101 -7.24 6.08 -0.82
CA TYR A 101 -6.43 7.30 -0.74
C TYR A 101 -5.96 7.57 0.69
N VAL A 102 -5.07 8.54 0.88
CA VAL A 102 -4.42 8.80 2.17
C VAL A 102 -4.55 10.26 2.59
N ALA A 103 -4.39 10.51 3.89
CA ALA A 103 -4.31 11.87 4.44
C ALA A 103 -3.00 12.55 4.00
N ARG A 104 -3.00 13.89 3.99
CA ARG A 104 -1.86 14.69 3.51
C ARG A 104 -0.56 14.50 4.31
N ASN A 105 -0.66 14.09 5.55
CA ASN A 105 0.47 13.86 6.46
C ASN A 105 0.80 12.38 6.67
N PHE A 106 0.22 11.48 5.88
CA PHE A 106 0.36 10.03 6.04
C PHE A 106 1.82 9.56 5.95
N LEU A 107 2.53 9.96 4.91
CA LEU A 107 3.93 9.54 4.71
C LEU A 107 4.85 10.14 5.78
N TYR A 108 4.67 11.42 6.08
CA TYR A 108 5.47 12.09 7.08
C TYR A 108 5.34 11.44 8.47
N LEU A 109 4.12 11.26 8.96
CA LEU A 109 3.87 10.69 10.29
C LEU A 109 4.31 9.24 10.39
N SER A 110 4.11 8.43 9.35
CA SER A 110 4.58 7.04 9.32
C SER A 110 6.12 6.96 9.38
N ARG A 111 6.81 7.83 8.63
CA ARG A 111 8.27 7.94 8.66
C ARG A 111 8.76 8.42 10.01
N LEU A 112 8.15 9.47 10.56
CA LEU A 112 8.52 10.05 11.84
C LEU A 112 8.40 9.01 12.96
N PHE A 113 7.28 8.27 12.99
CA PHE A 113 7.08 7.19 13.96
C PHE A 113 8.23 6.17 13.91
N LEU A 114 8.55 5.65 12.73
CA LEU A 114 9.61 4.64 12.59
C LEU A 114 11.02 5.19 12.84
N ASN A 115 11.25 6.48 12.65
CA ASN A 115 12.53 7.11 12.96
C ASN A 115 12.75 7.25 14.46
N LEU A 116 11.69 7.57 15.22
CA LEU A 116 11.74 7.78 16.66
C LEU A 116 11.65 6.47 17.46
N ASN A 117 10.99 5.45 16.93
CA ASN A 117 10.72 4.19 17.62
C ASN A 117 11.43 3.04 16.88
N ARG A 118 12.71 2.86 17.20
CA ARG A 118 13.58 1.88 16.50
C ARG A 118 13.24 0.43 16.81
N GLU A 119 12.55 0.19 17.92
CA GLU A 119 12.06 -1.12 18.35
C GLU A 119 10.96 -1.67 17.45
N TYR A 120 10.27 -0.81 16.66
CA TYR A 120 9.27 -1.25 15.69
C TYR A 120 9.84 -1.36 14.28
N GLN A 121 9.57 -2.47 13.62
CA GLN A 121 9.97 -2.74 12.24
C GLN A 121 8.91 -2.34 11.22
N ALA A 122 7.69 -2.08 11.69
CA ALA A 122 6.61 -1.52 10.89
C ALA A 122 5.71 -0.62 11.75
N VAL A 123 4.92 0.24 11.10
CA VAL A 123 3.85 1.01 11.73
C VAL A 123 2.57 0.88 10.94
N ALA A 124 1.48 0.54 11.61
CA ALA A 124 0.13 0.53 11.05
C ALA A 124 -0.63 1.78 11.50
N VAL A 125 -1.39 2.39 10.60
CA VAL A 125 -2.23 3.55 10.89
C VAL A 125 -3.71 3.15 10.93
N ASP A 126 -4.49 3.82 11.75
CA ASP A 126 -5.94 3.68 11.69
C ASP A 126 -6.51 4.17 10.36
N TYR A 127 -7.73 3.77 10.05
CA TYR A 127 -8.35 4.13 8.80
C TYR A 127 -9.81 4.56 8.96
N SER A 128 -10.26 5.38 8.03
CA SER A 128 -11.68 5.67 7.84
C SER A 128 -12.21 4.86 6.68
N LYS A 129 -13.36 4.21 6.85
CA LYS A 129 -14.14 3.72 5.72
C LYS A 129 -14.91 4.89 5.12
N VAL A 130 -14.90 4.96 3.80
CA VAL A 130 -15.66 5.94 3.02
C VAL A 130 -16.39 5.23 1.89
N ASP A 131 -17.49 5.80 1.41
CA ASP A 131 -18.19 5.27 0.24
C ASP A 131 -17.56 5.73 -1.09
N ASN A 132 -18.22 5.43 -2.22
CA ASN A 132 -17.78 5.86 -3.55
C ASN A 132 -17.71 7.38 -3.72
N ASN A 133 -18.51 8.14 -2.96
CA ASN A 133 -18.58 9.60 -3.00
C ASN A 133 -17.67 10.24 -1.93
N GLU A 134 -16.81 9.45 -1.29
CA GLU A 134 -15.92 9.85 -0.20
C GLU A 134 -16.64 10.29 1.08
N VAL A 135 -17.93 9.93 1.23
CA VAL A 135 -18.70 10.17 2.46
C VAL A 135 -18.19 9.21 3.54
N PHE A 136 -17.95 9.77 4.73
CA PHE A 136 -17.49 9.01 5.89
C PHE A 136 -18.53 7.99 6.36
N ILE A 137 -18.07 6.75 6.58
CA ILE A 137 -18.88 5.64 7.11
C ILE A 137 -18.48 5.33 8.54
N SER A 138 -17.19 5.09 8.80
CA SER A 138 -16.69 4.72 10.13
C SER A 138 -15.21 4.99 10.29
N LYS A 139 -14.76 5.19 11.54
CA LYS A 139 -13.35 5.13 11.92
C LYS A 139 -13.05 3.74 12.47
N ASN A 140 -11.96 3.13 12.04
CA ASN A 140 -11.61 1.76 12.37
C ASN A 140 -10.17 1.69 12.91
N ASN A 141 -9.99 0.91 13.97
CA ASN A 141 -8.70 0.64 14.55
C ASN A 141 -8.01 -0.50 13.79
N CYS A 142 -6.86 -0.23 13.19
CA CYS A 142 -6.11 -1.16 12.34
C CYS A 142 -5.53 -2.37 13.09
N MET A 143 -5.46 -2.34 14.42
CA MET A 143 -5.01 -3.47 15.22
C MET A 143 -6.16 -4.44 15.51
N LYS A 144 -7.40 -3.95 15.58
CA LYS A 144 -8.61 -4.75 15.80
C LYS A 144 -9.24 -5.22 14.49
N GLU A 145 -9.40 -4.30 13.54
CA GLU A 145 -9.95 -4.57 12.21
C GLU A 145 -8.84 -4.41 11.16
N GLN A 146 -8.09 -5.49 10.95
CA GLN A 146 -6.91 -5.46 10.09
C GLN A 146 -7.27 -5.29 8.62
N ILE A 147 -6.55 -4.37 7.95
CA ILE A 147 -6.52 -4.24 6.49
C ILE A 147 -5.11 -4.55 5.96
N ALA A 148 -5.03 -4.87 4.68
CA ALA A 148 -3.76 -5.28 4.04
C ALA A 148 -2.84 -4.11 3.67
N CYS A 149 -3.34 -2.89 3.69
CA CYS A 149 -2.71 -1.63 3.27
C CYS A 149 -2.56 -0.68 4.46
N GLY A 150 -1.90 0.46 4.26
CA GLY A 150 -1.70 1.45 5.34
C GLY A 150 -0.68 1.04 6.39
N ILE A 151 0.13 0.01 6.13
CA ILE A 151 1.25 -0.39 6.98
C ILE A 151 2.56 0.00 6.29
N THR A 152 3.37 0.78 6.98
CA THR A 152 4.71 1.17 6.52
C THR A 152 5.74 0.27 7.17
N PHE A 153 6.55 -0.42 6.37
CA PHE A 153 7.54 -1.41 6.81
C PHE A 153 8.96 -0.89 6.61
N ARG A 154 9.90 -1.30 7.47
CA ARG A 154 11.31 -1.30 7.12
C ARG A 154 11.52 -2.33 6.02
N LYS A 155 12.08 -1.92 4.88
CA LYS A 155 12.14 -2.76 3.67
C LYS A 155 12.90 -4.07 3.88
N GLU A 156 14.01 -4.02 4.61
CA GLU A 156 14.80 -5.21 4.94
C GLU A 156 13.99 -6.30 5.63
N CYS A 157 13.06 -5.92 6.51
CA CYS A 157 12.22 -6.87 7.23
C CYS A 157 11.21 -7.59 6.32
N LEU A 158 10.77 -6.94 5.23
CA LEU A 158 9.94 -7.61 4.22
C LEU A 158 10.73 -8.70 3.46
N PHE A 159 12.02 -8.45 3.18
CA PHE A 159 12.88 -9.46 2.55
C PHE A 159 13.20 -10.60 3.52
N ASP A 160 13.45 -10.30 4.79
CA ASP A 160 13.69 -11.31 5.83
C ASP A 160 12.55 -12.33 5.97
N ILE A 161 11.30 -11.88 5.81
CA ILE A 161 10.13 -12.76 5.88
C ILE A 161 9.72 -13.37 4.53
N GLY A 162 10.40 -13.04 3.42
CA GLY A 162 10.15 -13.62 2.09
C GLY A 162 9.04 -12.98 1.29
N LEU A 163 8.71 -11.70 1.52
CA LEU A 163 7.72 -10.91 0.77
C LEU A 163 6.29 -11.52 0.78
N TYR A 164 5.42 -11.13 -0.17
CA TYR A 164 4.07 -11.66 -0.30
C TYR A 164 4.07 -13.06 -0.93
N ASP A 165 3.32 -14.02 -0.36
CA ASP A 165 3.16 -15.36 -0.92
C ASP A 165 2.17 -15.34 -2.11
N PRO A 166 2.62 -15.63 -3.37
CA PRO A 166 1.76 -15.63 -4.55
C PRO A 166 0.62 -16.66 -4.51
N LYS A 167 0.71 -17.66 -3.63
CA LYS A 167 -0.35 -18.66 -3.42
C LYS A 167 -1.57 -18.08 -2.70
N PHE A 168 -1.44 -16.90 -2.09
CA PHE A 168 -2.54 -16.18 -1.44
C PHE A 168 -3.09 -15.11 -2.38
N LYS A 169 -3.99 -15.50 -3.28
CA LYS A 169 -4.68 -14.57 -4.21
C LYS A 169 -5.70 -13.67 -3.50
N MET A 170 -6.00 -13.92 -2.23
CA MET A 170 -6.80 -13.12 -1.30
C MET A 170 -6.27 -13.33 0.11
N ARG A 171 -6.47 -12.34 1.01
CA ARG A 171 -5.85 -12.33 2.35
C ARG A 171 -4.31 -12.33 2.34
N GLU A 172 -3.71 -11.94 1.22
CA GLU A 172 -2.26 -11.86 1.03
C GLU A 172 -1.58 -10.95 2.06
N GLY A 173 -2.20 -9.82 2.40
CA GLY A 173 -1.68 -8.90 3.42
C GLY A 173 -1.81 -9.46 4.84
N HIS A 174 -2.88 -10.20 5.15
CA HIS A 174 -3.04 -10.86 6.45
C HIS A 174 -2.03 -12.00 6.62
N GLU A 175 -1.75 -12.73 5.55
CA GLU A 175 -0.73 -13.77 5.53
C GLU A 175 0.67 -13.19 5.77
N LEU A 176 1.01 -12.11 5.06
CA LEU A 176 2.26 -11.39 5.28
C LEU A 176 2.37 -10.90 6.73
N ARG A 177 1.33 -10.24 7.24
CA ARG A 177 1.29 -9.71 8.61
C ARG A 177 1.49 -10.82 9.65
N LYS A 178 0.83 -11.96 9.50
CA LYS A 178 0.98 -13.12 10.39
C LYS A 178 2.44 -13.64 10.43
N ARG A 179 3.14 -13.68 9.27
CA ARG A 179 4.57 -14.03 9.22
C ARG A 179 5.44 -12.94 9.81
N PHE A 180 5.09 -11.67 9.56
CA PHE A 180 5.83 -10.53 10.06
C PHE A 180 5.81 -10.47 11.59
N GLU A 181 4.65 -10.60 12.20
CA GLU A 181 4.44 -10.53 13.65
C GLU A 181 5.10 -11.70 14.42
N LYS A 182 5.52 -12.77 13.74
CA LYS A 182 6.34 -13.85 14.36
C LYS A 182 7.78 -13.44 14.63
N LYS A 183 8.30 -12.44 13.92
CA LYS A 183 9.71 -12.02 13.99
C LYS A 183 9.90 -10.55 14.37
N HIS A 184 8.89 -9.73 14.10
CA HIS A 184 8.99 -8.28 14.11
C HIS A 184 7.80 -7.64 14.79
N LEU A 185 8.00 -6.45 15.36
CA LEU A 185 6.95 -5.67 16.00
C LEU A 185 6.32 -4.67 15.03
N ILE A 186 5.00 -4.55 15.08
CA ILE A 186 4.23 -3.52 14.38
C ILE A 186 3.74 -2.51 15.40
N GLY A 187 4.21 -1.27 15.29
CA GLY A 187 3.70 -0.15 16.07
C GLY A 187 2.32 0.29 15.59
N HIS A 188 1.56 0.93 16.47
CA HIS A 188 0.25 1.47 16.16
C HIS A 188 0.24 3.00 16.24
N LEU A 189 -0.08 3.65 15.15
CA LEU A 189 -0.33 5.08 15.10
C LEU A 189 -1.85 5.30 15.04
N ASN A 190 -2.45 5.64 16.19
CA ASN A 190 -3.90 5.83 16.37
C ASN A 190 -4.40 7.12 15.70
N LEU A 191 -4.13 7.26 14.39
CA LEU A 191 -4.60 8.35 13.56
C LEU A 191 -5.20 7.79 12.28
N PRO A 192 -6.41 8.20 11.84
CA PRO A 192 -7.10 7.66 10.67
C PRO A 192 -6.54 8.23 9.37
N LEU A 193 -5.25 7.94 9.11
CA LEU A 193 -4.49 8.49 7.99
C LEU A 193 -4.77 7.78 6.66
N TYR A 194 -5.38 6.60 6.70
CA TYR A 194 -5.75 5.84 5.53
C TYR A 194 -7.27 5.93 5.29
N LYS A 195 -7.68 6.08 4.02
CA LYS A 195 -9.09 6.17 3.59
C LYS A 195 -9.42 4.95 2.75
N TYR A 196 -10.03 3.96 3.39
CA TYR A 196 -10.47 2.71 2.77
C TYR A 196 -11.81 2.92 2.08
N ARG A 197 -11.83 2.80 0.74
CA ARG A 197 -13.05 2.96 -0.04
C ARG A 197 -13.87 1.68 -0.06
N PHE A 198 -15.12 1.79 0.39
CA PHE A 198 -16.08 0.70 0.37
C PHE A 198 -17.00 0.83 -0.86
N HIS A 199 -16.83 -0.08 -1.83
CA HIS A 199 -17.58 -0.08 -3.09
C HIS A 199 -17.95 -1.51 -3.52
N GLU A 200 -18.83 -1.65 -4.51
CA GLU A 200 -19.38 -2.95 -4.92
C GLU A 200 -18.30 -3.93 -5.42
N ASN A 201 -17.26 -3.41 -6.06
CA ASN A 201 -16.19 -4.22 -6.64
C ASN A 201 -15.07 -4.56 -5.65
N ASN A 202 -15.20 -4.23 -4.35
CA ASN A 202 -14.19 -4.63 -3.37
C ASN A 202 -14.02 -6.15 -3.37
N ARG A 203 -12.79 -6.61 -3.50
CA ARG A 203 -12.43 -8.04 -3.47
C ARG A 203 -12.91 -8.72 -2.18
N THR A 204 -12.97 -7.97 -1.08
CA THR A 204 -13.44 -8.41 0.23
C THR A 204 -14.93 -8.75 0.28
N LYS A 205 -15.72 -8.44 -0.74
CA LYS A 205 -17.13 -8.87 -0.85
C LYS A 205 -17.29 -10.33 -1.32
N ASN A 206 -16.24 -10.97 -1.85
CA ASN A 206 -16.31 -12.37 -2.24
C ASN A 206 -16.11 -13.30 -1.03
N LEU A 207 -17.19 -13.49 -0.26
CA LEU A 207 -17.18 -14.26 0.99
C LEU A 207 -16.71 -15.71 0.82
N LYS A 208 -17.01 -16.36 -0.33
CA LYS A 208 -16.56 -17.75 -0.60
C LYS A 208 -15.03 -17.81 -0.69
N LYS A 209 -14.42 -16.88 -1.44
CA LYS A 209 -12.95 -16.80 -1.54
C LYS A 209 -12.32 -16.40 -0.21
N ILE A 210 -12.90 -15.45 0.54
CA ILE A 210 -12.41 -15.06 1.85
C ILE A 210 -12.35 -16.28 2.78
N LYS A 211 -13.48 -17.00 2.96
CA LYS A 211 -13.54 -18.19 3.83
C LYS A 211 -12.50 -19.26 3.43
N TYR A 212 -12.29 -19.46 2.12
CA TYR A 212 -11.27 -20.40 1.64
C TYR A 212 -9.86 -19.99 2.09
N TYR A 213 -9.47 -18.72 1.86
CA TYR A 213 -8.13 -18.24 2.21
C TYR A 213 -7.93 -18.05 3.71
N GLU A 214 -8.98 -17.77 4.48
CA GLU A 214 -8.94 -17.77 5.96
C GLU A 214 -8.66 -19.17 6.51
N LYS A 215 -9.35 -20.21 6.00
CA LYS A 215 -9.04 -21.61 6.37
C LYS A 215 -7.59 -21.97 6.04
N LYS A 216 -7.09 -21.52 4.88
CA LYS A 216 -5.70 -21.74 4.48
C LYS A 216 -4.70 -20.99 5.38
N LEU A 217 -5.04 -19.77 5.80
CA LEU A 217 -4.25 -18.95 6.71
C LEU A 217 -4.14 -19.59 8.11
N ASN A 218 -5.22 -20.19 8.60
CA ASN A 218 -5.26 -20.83 9.93
C ASN A 218 -4.52 -22.17 9.98
N LYS A 219 -4.28 -22.82 8.82
CA LYS A 219 -3.48 -24.05 8.73
C LYS A 219 -1.96 -23.81 8.64
N LYS A 220 -1.53 -22.55 8.53
CA LYS A 220 -0.13 -22.11 8.39
C LYS A 220 0.35 -21.39 9.66
#